data_7030a3e0f36ee343ee1f155a13d5fbc1
#
_entry.id   7030a3e0f36ee343ee1f155a13d5fbc1
#
_cell.length_a   1.000
_cell.length_b   1.000
_cell.length_c   1.000
_cell.angle_alpha   90.00
_cell.angle_beta   90.00
_cell.angle_gamma   90.00
#
_symmetry.space_group_name_H-M   'P 1'
#
loop_
_entity.id
_entity.type
_entity.pdbx_description
1 polymer ?
#
loop_
_entity_poly.entity_id
_entity_poly.type
_entity_poly.pdbx_seq_one_letter_code
_entity_poly.pdbx_strand_id
1 'polypeptide(L)'
;MKKAQFLKASILAITLTFFLSCGKEEATPIDNRIVGEWTIYSFTDEANATIIWDELEASLVDLIPEYSCLSYTLSVNAKLATESFVNVDVESRGCLSPSLTIFTWAIDPETDLYDFTQGAIFITNLVTYSNNDNRMKWTNQKSGEVKVWDRIGAEISSE
;
A
#
# COMPACT_ATOMS: atom_id res chain seq x y z
N MET A 1 -36.82 44.98 34.11
CA MET A 1 -35.40 44.57 34.17
C MET A 1 -35.17 43.04 34.14
N LYS A 2 -36.19 42.16 34.32
CA LYS A 2 -36.01 40.69 34.30
C LYS A 2 -35.96 40.04 32.91
N LYS A 3 -36.54 40.65 31.86
CA LYS A 3 -36.56 40.10 30.49
C LYS A 3 -35.18 40.14 29.76
N ALA A 4 -34.33 41.10 30.08
CA ALA A 4 -33.02 41.26 29.45
C ALA A 4 -31.97 40.21 29.96
N GLN A 5 -32.18 39.70 31.15
CA GLN A 5 -31.27 38.65 31.70
C GLN A 5 -31.54 37.26 31.12
N PHE A 6 -32.80 36.95 30.79
CA PHE A 6 -33.14 35.68 30.12
C PHE A 6 -32.60 35.59 28.70
N LEU A 7 -32.58 36.72 27.98
CA LEU A 7 -32.07 36.76 26.61
C LEU A 7 -30.54 36.50 26.56
N LYS A 8 -29.80 37.05 27.53
CA LYS A 8 -28.35 36.85 27.63
C LYS A 8 -27.98 35.40 28.03
N ALA A 9 -28.76 34.76 28.87
CA ALA A 9 -28.55 33.36 29.26
C ALA A 9 -28.85 32.39 28.09
N SER A 10 -29.88 32.68 27.30
CA SER A 10 -30.23 31.85 26.12
C SER A 10 -29.18 31.94 25.00
N ILE A 11 -28.61 33.11 24.75
CA ILE A 11 -27.54 33.29 23.74
C ILE A 11 -26.26 32.58 24.17
N LEU A 12 -25.92 32.62 25.46
CA LEU A 12 -24.73 31.93 25.98
C LEU A 12 -24.87 30.40 25.90
N ALA A 13 -26.07 29.86 26.13
CA ALA A 13 -26.34 28.43 26.02
C ALA A 13 -26.26 27.93 24.56
N ILE A 14 -26.70 28.73 23.59
CA ILE A 14 -26.64 28.39 22.17
C ILE A 14 -25.21 28.41 21.63
N THR A 15 -24.38 29.37 22.07
CA THR A 15 -22.98 29.41 21.66
C THR A 15 -22.13 28.28 22.23
N LEU A 16 -22.48 27.77 23.40
CA LEU A 16 -21.74 26.66 24.01
C LEU A 16 -22.00 25.30 23.30
N THR A 17 -23.16 25.11 22.67
CA THR A 17 -23.49 23.89 21.94
C THR A 17 -22.79 23.77 20.59
N PHE A 18 -22.37 24.89 19.98
CA PHE A 18 -21.61 24.83 18.71
C PHE A 18 -20.14 24.41 18.87
N PHE A 19 -19.57 24.50 20.07
CA PHE A 19 -18.18 24.03 20.29
C PHE A 19 -18.05 22.56 20.64
N LEU A 20 -19.14 21.83 20.87
CA LEU A 20 -19.12 20.41 21.19
C LEU A 20 -19.31 19.51 19.97
N SER A 21 -19.53 20.10 18.78
CA SER A 21 -19.62 19.35 17.51
C SER A 21 -18.30 19.38 16.73
N CYS A 22 -17.15 19.31 17.43
CA CYS A 22 -15.93 18.85 16.79
C CYS A 22 -16.06 17.33 16.70
N GLY A 23 -16.63 16.84 15.60
CA GLY A 23 -16.56 15.43 15.26
C GLY A 23 -15.10 15.01 15.33
N LYS A 24 -14.76 14.15 16.29
CA LYS A 24 -13.55 13.36 16.17
C LYS A 24 -13.72 12.60 14.86
N GLU A 25 -13.02 13.01 13.80
CA GLU A 25 -12.70 12.06 12.74
C GLU A 25 -11.99 10.92 13.47
N GLU A 26 -12.67 9.80 13.63
CA GLU A 26 -12.04 8.58 14.08
C GLU A 26 -10.98 8.30 13.03
N ALA A 27 -9.71 8.53 13.42
CA ALA A 27 -8.58 8.19 12.57
C ALA A 27 -8.72 6.70 12.26
N THR A 28 -8.92 6.36 11.00
CA THR A 28 -8.93 4.98 10.51
C THR A 28 -7.69 4.30 11.09
N PRO A 29 -7.81 3.13 11.72
CA PRO A 29 -6.65 2.41 12.25
C PRO A 29 -5.64 2.22 11.13
N ILE A 30 -4.45 2.80 11.25
CA ILE A 30 -3.37 2.56 10.30
C ILE A 30 -2.77 1.20 10.68
N ASP A 31 -2.85 0.22 9.79
CA ASP A 31 -2.08 -1.01 9.95
C ASP A 31 -0.59 -0.70 9.70
N ASN A 32 0.15 -0.50 10.79
CA ASN A 32 1.57 -0.19 10.71
C ASN A 32 2.40 -1.33 10.10
N ARG A 33 1.87 -2.55 9.98
CA ARG A 33 2.56 -3.70 9.39
C ARG A 33 2.83 -3.52 7.90
N ILE A 34 1.90 -2.88 7.16
CA ILE A 34 2.11 -2.59 5.74
C ILE A 34 3.20 -1.53 5.51
N VAL A 35 3.39 -0.60 6.46
CA VAL A 35 4.33 0.52 6.31
C VAL A 35 5.77 0.01 6.30
N GLY A 36 6.53 0.41 5.28
CA GLY A 36 7.93 0.02 5.11
C GLY A 36 8.35 -0.09 3.65
N GLU A 37 9.54 -0.63 3.47
CA GLU A 37 10.15 -0.91 2.18
C GLU A 37 10.11 -2.42 1.92
N TRP A 38 9.66 -2.79 0.71
CA TRP A 38 9.41 -4.16 0.33
C TRP A 38 10.00 -4.44 -1.05
N THR A 39 10.46 -5.66 -1.27
CA THR A 39 10.85 -6.17 -2.58
C THR A 39 9.92 -7.29 -2.99
N ILE A 40 9.66 -7.43 -4.28
CA ILE A 40 8.82 -8.52 -4.79
C ILE A 40 9.52 -9.85 -4.58
N TYR A 41 8.82 -10.83 -4.02
CA TYR A 41 9.26 -12.22 -3.95
C TYR A 41 8.65 -13.04 -5.10
N SER A 42 7.34 -12.91 -5.31
CA SER A 42 6.65 -13.59 -6.39
C SER A 42 5.38 -12.86 -6.80
N PHE A 43 4.94 -13.15 -8.01
CA PHE A 43 3.61 -12.76 -8.45
C PHE A 43 2.93 -13.91 -9.19
N THR A 44 1.60 -14.00 -9.04
CA THR A 44 0.75 -14.97 -9.72
C THR A 44 -0.25 -14.19 -10.56
N ASP A 45 -0.32 -14.49 -11.83
CA ASP A 45 -1.23 -13.83 -12.77
C ASP A 45 -2.67 -14.39 -12.71
N GLU A 46 -3.56 -13.82 -13.51
CA GLU A 46 -4.97 -14.26 -13.62
C GLU A 46 -5.10 -15.70 -14.14
N ALA A 47 -4.09 -16.25 -14.82
CA ALA A 47 -4.05 -17.62 -15.30
C ALA A 47 -3.50 -18.61 -14.24
N ASN A 48 -3.22 -18.13 -13.02
CA ASN A 48 -2.58 -18.85 -11.92
C ASN A 48 -1.13 -19.33 -12.23
N ALA A 49 -0.44 -18.67 -13.16
CA ALA A 49 0.99 -18.88 -13.34
C ALA A 49 1.76 -18.07 -12.30
N THR A 50 2.55 -18.75 -11.47
CA THR A 50 3.37 -18.11 -10.44
C THR A 50 4.80 -17.95 -10.94
N ILE A 51 5.33 -16.75 -10.82
CA ILE A 51 6.70 -16.39 -11.15
C ILE A 51 7.41 -15.99 -9.86
N ILE A 52 8.50 -16.69 -9.55
CA ILE A 52 9.42 -16.34 -8.45
C ILE A 52 10.42 -15.32 -9.01
N TRP A 53 10.55 -14.17 -8.34
CA TRP A 53 11.33 -13.05 -8.88
C TRP A 53 12.82 -13.39 -9.03
N ASP A 54 13.42 -13.95 -8.00
CA ASP A 54 14.85 -14.29 -8.02
C ASP A 54 15.19 -15.33 -9.10
N GLU A 55 14.29 -16.28 -9.36
CA GLU A 55 14.47 -17.28 -10.42
C GLU A 55 14.36 -16.64 -11.81
N LEU A 56 13.43 -15.70 -11.97
CA LEU A 56 13.28 -14.92 -13.20
C LEU A 56 14.53 -14.07 -13.45
N GLU A 57 14.96 -13.32 -12.45
CA GLU A 57 16.13 -12.46 -12.54
C GLU A 57 17.38 -13.27 -12.88
N ALA A 58 17.64 -14.37 -12.16
CA ALA A 58 18.77 -15.25 -12.40
C ALA A 58 18.77 -15.80 -13.85
N SER A 59 17.62 -16.26 -14.33
CA SER A 59 17.46 -16.76 -15.69
C SER A 59 17.74 -15.71 -16.75
N LEU A 60 17.35 -14.46 -16.49
CA LEU A 60 17.57 -13.36 -17.40
C LEU A 60 19.02 -12.87 -17.38
N VAL A 61 19.63 -12.79 -16.20
CA VAL A 61 21.05 -12.38 -16.03
C VAL A 61 22.01 -13.39 -16.68
N ASP A 62 21.70 -14.70 -16.62
CA ASP A 62 22.47 -15.73 -17.32
C ASP A 62 22.48 -15.53 -18.84
N LEU A 63 21.40 -15.00 -19.40
CA LEU A 63 21.29 -14.71 -20.83
C LEU A 63 21.89 -13.35 -21.18
N ILE A 64 21.65 -12.35 -20.36
CA ILE A 64 22.02 -10.94 -20.58
C ILE A 64 22.41 -10.34 -19.22
N PRO A 65 23.71 -10.22 -18.89
CA PRO A 65 24.19 -9.73 -17.59
C PRO A 65 23.68 -8.34 -17.19
N GLU A 66 23.31 -7.51 -18.17
CA GLU A 66 22.76 -6.18 -17.94
C GLU A 66 21.39 -6.21 -17.24
N TYR A 67 20.71 -7.34 -17.25
CA TYR A 67 19.44 -7.52 -16.53
C TYR A 67 19.58 -7.56 -15.00
N SER A 68 20.81 -7.54 -14.46
CA SER A 68 21.05 -7.47 -13.01
C SER A 68 20.51 -6.20 -12.34
N CYS A 69 20.03 -5.23 -13.10
CA CYS A 69 19.37 -4.04 -12.57
C CYS A 69 17.84 -4.14 -12.50
N LEU A 70 17.25 -5.25 -12.95
CA LEU A 70 15.82 -5.48 -12.77
C LEU A 70 15.47 -5.38 -11.30
N SER A 71 14.45 -4.61 -10.99
CA SER A 71 13.95 -4.54 -9.62
C SER A 71 12.46 -4.19 -9.59
N TYR A 72 11.76 -4.76 -8.63
CA TYR A 72 10.39 -4.40 -8.37
C TYR A 72 10.21 -4.22 -6.87
N THR A 73 10.03 -2.98 -6.45
CA THR A 73 9.93 -2.60 -5.06
C THR A 73 8.64 -1.87 -4.75
N LEU A 74 8.27 -1.86 -3.48
CA LEU A 74 7.11 -1.18 -2.95
C LEU A 74 7.52 -0.41 -1.70
N SER A 75 7.30 0.90 -1.71
CA SER A 75 7.45 1.78 -0.54
C SER A 75 6.09 2.18 -0.03
N VAL A 76 5.79 1.92 1.23
CA VAL A 76 4.51 2.28 1.85
C VAL A 76 4.74 3.17 3.06
N ASN A 77 4.09 4.32 3.07
CA ASN A 77 4.00 5.21 4.23
C ASN A 77 2.54 5.35 4.69
N ALA A 78 2.27 6.19 5.66
CA ALA A 78 0.93 6.36 6.25
C ALA A 78 -0.18 6.77 5.26
N LYS A 79 0.16 7.21 4.04
CA LYS A 79 -0.81 7.74 3.07
C LYS A 79 -0.66 7.18 1.66
N LEU A 80 0.57 6.82 1.30
CA LEU A 80 0.92 6.46 -0.07
C LEU A 80 1.56 5.07 -0.11
N ALA A 81 1.26 4.34 -1.15
CA ALA A 81 1.99 3.16 -1.58
C ALA A 81 2.57 3.46 -2.96
N THR A 82 3.87 3.28 -3.11
CA THR A 82 4.59 3.56 -4.35
C THR A 82 5.24 2.28 -4.84
N GLU A 83 4.73 1.72 -5.92
CA GLU A 83 5.40 0.65 -6.65
C GLU A 83 6.45 1.27 -7.58
N SER A 84 7.65 0.70 -7.59
CA SER A 84 8.76 1.11 -8.46
C SER A 84 9.28 -0.10 -9.22
N PHE A 85 9.21 -0.04 -10.55
CA PHE A 85 9.70 -1.08 -11.43
C PHE A 85 10.82 -0.54 -12.31
N VAL A 86 12.01 -1.16 -12.21
CA VAL A 86 13.15 -0.90 -13.09
C VAL A 86 13.22 -2.00 -14.12
N ASN A 87 13.21 -1.64 -15.39
CA ASN A 87 13.36 -2.56 -16.51
C ASN A 87 14.67 -2.27 -17.25
N VAL A 88 15.02 -3.12 -18.20
CA VAL A 88 16.20 -3.00 -19.06
C VAL A 88 15.75 -2.56 -20.45
N ASP A 89 16.50 -1.64 -21.03
CA ASP A 89 16.44 -1.34 -22.45
C ASP A 89 17.29 -2.37 -23.22
N VAL A 90 16.64 -3.22 -23.97
CA VAL A 90 17.28 -4.30 -24.74
C VAL A 90 18.19 -3.76 -25.85
N GLU A 91 17.88 -2.58 -26.40
CA GLU A 91 18.66 -1.98 -27.48
C GLU A 91 19.98 -1.35 -26.96
N SER A 92 19.87 -0.57 -25.89
CA SER A 92 21.04 0.08 -25.25
C SER A 92 21.78 -0.81 -24.26
N ARG A 93 21.19 -1.96 -23.87
CA ARG A 93 21.65 -2.86 -22.80
C ARG A 93 21.88 -2.14 -21.49
N GLY A 94 21.03 -1.17 -21.17
CA GLY A 94 21.12 -0.36 -19.96
C GLY A 94 19.85 -0.46 -19.10
N CYS A 95 19.96 0.03 -17.87
CA CYS A 95 18.79 0.14 -16.99
C CYS A 95 17.94 1.34 -17.40
N LEU A 96 16.64 1.13 -17.54
CA LEU A 96 15.68 2.23 -17.70
C LEU A 96 15.49 2.99 -16.37
N SER A 97 15.05 4.22 -16.47
CA SER A 97 14.59 4.94 -15.29
C SER A 97 13.41 4.22 -14.64
N PRO A 98 13.30 4.21 -13.31
CA PRO A 98 12.21 3.56 -12.62
C PRO A 98 10.84 4.06 -13.11
N SER A 99 9.95 3.14 -13.44
CA SER A 99 8.53 3.41 -13.62
C SER A 99 7.85 3.42 -12.26
N LEU A 100 7.23 4.54 -11.89
CA LEU A 100 6.59 4.69 -10.59
C LEU A 100 5.06 4.66 -10.73
N THR A 101 4.42 3.85 -9.90
CA THR A 101 2.98 3.86 -9.72
C THR A 101 2.65 4.23 -8.29
N ILE A 102 1.97 5.35 -8.10
CA ILE A 102 1.69 5.91 -6.77
C ILE A 102 0.19 5.79 -6.50
N PHE A 103 -0.15 5.13 -5.39
CA PHE A 103 -1.51 4.98 -4.89
C PHE A 103 -1.66 5.71 -3.55
N THR A 104 -2.84 6.28 -3.31
CA THR A 104 -3.32 6.46 -1.94
C THR A 104 -3.91 5.14 -1.47
N TRP A 105 -3.81 4.85 -0.18
CA TRP A 105 -4.37 3.62 0.37
C TRP A 105 -5.15 3.86 1.66
N ALA A 106 -6.12 2.99 1.91
CA ALA A 106 -6.92 2.97 3.12
C ALA A 106 -7.31 1.53 3.45
N ILE A 107 -7.67 1.28 4.72
CA ILE A 107 -8.28 0.02 5.15
C ILE A 107 -9.77 0.26 5.29
N ASP A 108 -10.57 -0.60 4.70
CA ASP A 108 -12.00 -0.65 4.94
C ASP A 108 -12.25 -1.29 6.33
N PRO A 109 -12.79 -0.54 7.29
CA PRO A 109 -12.95 -1.02 8.67
C PRO A 109 -14.03 -2.11 8.82
N GLU A 110 -14.87 -2.32 7.80
CA GLU A 110 -15.92 -3.33 7.84
C GLU A 110 -15.44 -4.68 7.30
N THR A 111 -14.49 -4.66 6.35
CA THR A 111 -14.04 -5.85 5.64
C THR A 111 -12.59 -6.20 5.88
N ASP A 112 -11.80 -5.32 6.52
CA ASP A 112 -10.34 -5.41 6.67
C ASP A 112 -9.58 -5.50 5.32
N LEU A 113 -10.23 -5.09 4.23
CA LEU A 113 -9.62 -5.03 2.91
C LEU A 113 -8.86 -3.71 2.72
N TYR A 114 -7.83 -3.76 1.90
CA TYR A 114 -7.01 -2.61 1.56
C TYR A 114 -7.41 -2.07 0.20
N ASP A 115 -7.82 -0.82 0.17
CA ASP A 115 -8.18 -0.10 -1.03
C ASP A 115 -7.04 0.79 -1.49
N PHE A 116 -6.58 0.57 -2.72
CA PHE A 116 -5.54 1.36 -3.37
C PHE A 116 -6.15 2.15 -4.51
N THR A 117 -5.93 3.46 -4.52
CA THR A 117 -6.53 4.36 -5.51
C THR A 117 -5.47 5.19 -6.23
N GLN A 118 -5.53 5.19 -7.58
CA GLN A 118 -4.73 6.04 -8.45
C GLN A 118 -5.62 6.66 -9.52
N GLY A 119 -5.99 7.93 -9.36
CA GLY A 119 -6.92 8.59 -10.28
C GLY A 119 -8.27 7.85 -10.35
N ALA A 120 -8.61 7.29 -11.50
CA ALA A 120 -9.84 6.50 -11.69
C ALA A 120 -9.65 4.98 -11.45
N ILE A 121 -8.42 4.54 -11.16
CA ILE A 121 -8.11 3.15 -10.87
C ILE A 121 -8.36 2.90 -9.38
N PHE A 122 -9.11 1.85 -9.10
CA PHE A 122 -9.44 1.40 -7.75
C PHE A 122 -9.17 -0.10 -7.66
N ILE A 123 -8.33 -0.49 -6.71
CA ILE A 123 -7.89 -1.88 -6.51
C ILE A 123 -8.11 -2.25 -5.05
N THR A 124 -8.91 -3.28 -4.81
CA THR A 124 -9.14 -3.83 -3.47
C THR A 124 -8.34 -5.11 -3.30
N ASN A 125 -7.51 -5.17 -2.28
CA ASN A 125 -6.68 -6.32 -1.95
C ASN A 125 -7.00 -6.87 -0.55
N LEU A 126 -7.02 -8.20 -0.42
CA LEU A 126 -6.81 -8.86 0.85
C LEU A 126 -5.30 -8.88 1.13
N VAL A 127 -4.88 -8.32 2.26
CA VAL A 127 -3.48 -8.31 2.68
C VAL A 127 -3.30 -9.24 3.87
N THR A 128 -2.40 -10.20 3.75
CA THR A 128 -2.05 -11.12 4.84
C THR A 128 -0.55 -11.11 5.07
N TYR A 129 -0.12 -11.48 6.27
CA TYR A 129 1.27 -11.43 6.71
C TYR A 129 1.74 -12.79 7.20
N SER A 130 3.03 -13.08 7.00
CA SER A 130 3.75 -14.25 7.51
C SER A 130 5.19 -13.87 7.86
N ASN A 131 5.98 -14.83 8.36
CA ASN A 131 7.38 -14.60 8.75
C ASN A 131 7.56 -13.42 9.72
N ASN A 132 6.77 -13.38 10.80
CA ASN A 132 6.77 -12.27 11.78
C ASN A 132 6.57 -10.89 11.12
N ASP A 133 5.60 -10.80 10.21
CA ASP A 133 5.25 -9.61 9.42
C ASP A 133 6.37 -9.14 8.44
N ASN A 134 7.34 -10.00 8.15
CA ASN A 134 8.41 -9.72 7.19
C ASN A 134 8.07 -10.20 5.75
N ARG A 135 6.98 -10.94 5.60
CA ARG A 135 6.42 -11.30 4.29
C ARG A 135 4.96 -10.88 4.22
N MET A 136 4.59 -10.20 3.17
CA MET A 136 3.25 -9.68 2.94
C MET A 136 2.71 -10.23 1.62
N LYS A 137 1.45 -10.73 1.64
CA LYS A 137 0.76 -11.22 0.46
C LYS A 137 -0.45 -10.33 0.17
N TRP A 138 -0.51 -9.80 -1.04
CA TRP A 138 -1.66 -9.09 -1.60
C TRP A 138 -2.42 -10.00 -2.54
N THR A 139 -3.73 -10.10 -2.37
CA THR A 139 -4.61 -10.83 -3.28
C THR A 139 -5.66 -9.88 -3.80
N ASN A 140 -5.61 -9.55 -5.08
CA ASN A 140 -6.60 -8.70 -5.74
C ASN A 140 -7.95 -9.40 -5.75
N GLN A 141 -8.95 -8.76 -5.14
CA GLN A 141 -10.27 -9.36 -4.96
C GLN A 141 -11.07 -9.46 -6.26
N LYS A 142 -10.68 -8.72 -7.29
CA LYS A 142 -11.35 -8.72 -8.58
C LYS A 142 -10.70 -9.65 -9.60
N SER A 143 -9.37 -9.58 -9.77
CA SER A 143 -8.65 -10.36 -10.78
C SER A 143 -8.14 -11.71 -10.25
N GLY A 144 -7.97 -11.85 -8.94
CA GLY A 144 -7.33 -13.01 -8.33
C GLY A 144 -5.81 -12.98 -8.38
N GLU A 145 -5.20 -11.96 -9.00
CA GLU A 145 -3.74 -11.78 -8.98
C GLU A 145 -3.20 -11.75 -7.57
N VAL A 146 -2.03 -12.36 -7.39
CA VAL A 146 -1.34 -12.39 -6.10
C VAL A 146 0.05 -11.78 -6.27
N LYS A 147 0.41 -10.86 -5.37
CA LYS A 147 1.79 -10.37 -5.20
C LYS A 147 2.26 -10.72 -3.80
N VAL A 148 3.46 -11.28 -3.69
CA VAL A 148 4.12 -11.56 -2.41
C VAL A 148 5.35 -10.67 -2.31
N TRP A 149 5.47 -9.99 -1.18
CA TRP A 149 6.50 -9.00 -0.91
C TRP A 149 7.29 -9.40 0.32
N ASP A 150 8.60 -9.30 0.25
CA ASP A 150 9.49 -9.48 1.39
C ASP A 150 9.99 -8.12 1.88
N ARG A 151 10.05 -7.93 3.20
CA ARG A 151 10.53 -6.68 3.80
C ARG A 151 12.03 -6.54 3.58
N ILE A 152 12.45 -5.40 3.04
CA ILE A 152 13.86 -5.11 2.78
C ILE A 152 14.62 -5.03 4.11
N GLY A 153 15.75 -5.77 4.18
CA GLY A 153 16.62 -5.82 5.37
C GLY A 153 16.14 -6.75 6.49
N ALA A 154 15.04 -7.48 6.32
CA ALA A 154 14.61 -8.50 7.27
C ALA A 154 15.25 -9.87 6.96
N GLU A 155 15.56 -10.62 8.01
CA GLU A 155 15.90 -12.04 7.85
C GLU A 155 14.61 -12.84 7.63
N ILE A 156 14.48 -13.46 6.46
CA ILE A 156 13.34 -14.32 6.14
C ILE A 156 13.80 -15.75 6.26
N SER A 157 13.24 -16.48 7.24
CA SER A 157 13.48 -17.92 7.36
C SER A 157 12.83 -18.64 6.18
N SER A 158 13.60 -19.48 5.49
CA SER A 158 13.05 -20.42 4.49
C SER A 158 12.11 -21.41 5.21
N GLU A 159 10.83 -21.30 4.94
CA GLU A 159 9.85 -22.33 5.29
C GLU A 159 9.88 -23.48 4.30
#